data_c86b82890e6032469880f588a77ac0f0
#
_entry.id   c86b82890e6032469880f588a77ac0f0
#
_cell.length_a   1.000
_cell.length_b   1.000
_cell.length_c   1.000
_cell.angle_alpha   90.00
_cell.angle_beta   90.00
_cell.angle_gamma   90.00
#
_symmetry.space_group_name_H-M   'P 1'
#
loop_
_entity.id
_entity.type
_entity.pdbx_description
1 polymer ?
#
loop_
_entity_poly.entity_id
_entity_poly.type
_entity_poly.pdbx_seq_one_letter_code
_entity_poly.pdbx_strand_id
1 'polypeptide(L)'
;MSDTCDFSAFRSPAGDTVSVATRRGDPGLPALLEFVDHHRGWLQDQLATRGAALLRGFGLATPAQFEAAARAVEPELKNEYLGTSPRDALTPYVFSASELPPYYPIPQHCEMTFLKDPPRRLMFACLVAARRGGETPLVDMRRVAADLDPAVRGRFERGGIRIIRNYGGPSGAGRFDLWQLKRWDEIFQTTDRAVVEAKCAAQGVFTDLRWGPGDRLRLISEHEALRAHPETGEAVWFNHSQVFHLSAAPGELRRIYARTGELRSLALWRFAQAAVAAKRRLAASEDQALHCTHRDGQEIAAADLEHLRDVIWRHMIAEPWQNGDMVVIDNFAISHGRLPYHGPRQVVVAWA
;
A
#
# COMPACT_ATOMS: atom_id res chain seq x y z
N MET A 1 5.10 -36.19 14.33
CA MET A 1 5.54 -35.85 12.96
C MET A 1 6.63 -34.84 13.07
N SER A 2 7.83 -35.04 12.47
CA SER A 2 8.90 -34.03 12.57
C SER A 2 8.41 -32.76 11.90
N ASP A 3 8.63 -31.63 12.57
CA ASP A 3 8.30 -30.30 12.08
C ASP A 3 8.96 -30.11 10.70
N THR A 4 8.16 -30.01 9.64
CA THR A 4 8.66 -29.93 8.26
C THR A 4 8.97 -28.49 7.87
N CYS A 5 8.99 -27.57 8.82
CA CYS A 5 9.27 -26.15 8.61
C CYS A 5 10.36 -25.64 9.56
N ASP A 6 11.22 -24.77 9.02
CA ASP A 6 12.14 -23.95 9.81
C ASP A 6 11.51 -22.61 10.10
N PHE A 7 11.70 -22.12 11.32
CA PHE A 7 11.28 -20.80 11.73
C PHE A 7 12.48 -19.87 11.87
N SER A 8 12.40 -18.69 11.24
CA SER A 8 13.44 -17.67 11.25
C SER A 8 12.79 -16.27 11.19
N ALA A 9 13.59 -15.21 11.04
CA ALA A 9 13.08 -13.87 10.86
C ALA A 9 14.04 -13.01 10.01
N PHE A 10 13.49 -12.18 9.15
CA PHE A 10 14.21 -11.07 8.52
C PHE A 10 14.21 -9.85 9.42
N ARG A 11 15.20 -8.97 9.25
CA ARG A 11 15.36 -7.77 10.09
C ARG A 11 15.52 -6.51 9.25
N SER A 12 14.91 -5.42 9.71
CA SER A 12 15.19 -4.07 9.22
C SER A 12 16.51 -3.53 9.78
N PRO A 13 17.07 -2.45 9.20
CA PRO A 13 18.18 -1.73 9.81
C PRO A 13 17.89 -1.20 11.23
N ALA A 14 16.62 -0.92 11.55
CA ALA A 14 16.18 -0.49 12.88
C ALA A 14 15.94 -1.64 13.86
N GLY A 15 16.05 -2.90 13.40
CA GLY A 15 15.88 -4.09 14.23
C GLY A 15 14.47 -4.69 14.24
N ASP A 16 13.52 -4.16 13.48
CA ASP A 16 12.20 -4.78 13.31
C ASP A 16 12.31 -6.13 12.65
N THR A 17 11.33 -7.00 12.88
CA THR A 17 11.40 -8.38 12.39
C THR A 17 10.10 -8.80 11.72
N VAL A 18 10.24 -9.55 10.63
CA VAL A 18 9.16 -10.32 10.00
C VAL A 18 9.49 -11.80 10.12
N SER A 19 8.56 -12.56 10.68
CA SER A 19 8.73 -14.00 10.86
C SER A 19 8.61 -14.76 9.54
N VAL A 20 9.40 -15.81 9.42
CA VAL A 20 9.46 -16.67 8.24
C VAL A 20 9.28 -18.13 8.67
N ALA A 21 8.32 -18.81 8.05
CA ALA A 21 8.22 -20.26 8.06
C ALA A 21 8.68 -20.80 6.72
N THR A 22 9.76 -21.56 6.69
CA THR A 22 10.32 -22.13 5.47
C THR A 22 10.07 -23.65 5.41
N ARG A 23 9.35 -24.11 4.41
CA ARG A 23 9.09 -25.54 4.17
C ARG A 23 10.36 -26.28 3.79
N ARG A 24 10.56 -27.47 4.39
CA ARG A 24 11.68 -28.41 4.10
C ARG A 24 11.23 -29.69 3.39
N GLY A 25 10.04 -29.81 2.96
CA GLY A 25 9.52 -31.01 2.25
C GLY A 25 9.05 -30.68 0.85
N ASP A 26 8.33 -31.60 0.26
CA ASP A 26 7.71 -31.38 -1.05
C ASP A 26 6.78 -30.17 -1.02
N PRO A 27 6.94 -29.23 -1.99
CA PRO A 27 6.09 -28.06 -2.07
C PRO A 27 4.68 -28.42 -2.59
N GLY A 28 3.73 -27.54 -2.39
CA GLY A 28 2.41 -27.61 -2.98
C GLY A 28 1.31 -27.05 -2.09
N LEU A 29 0.17 -26.76 -2.70
CA LEU A 29 -1.00 -26.26 -1.98
C LEU A 29 -1.43 -27.15 -0.79
N PRO A 30 -1.48 -28.50 -0.91
CA PRO A 30 -1.86 -29.33 0.23
C PRO A 30 -0.96 -29.13 1.45
N ALA A 31 0.35 -29.02 1.24
CA ALA A 31 1.32 -28.80 2.30
C ALA A 31 1.15 -27.42 2.97
N LEU A 32 0.78 -26.39 2.20
CA LEU A 32 0.48 -25.06 2.74
C LEU A 32 -0.83 -25.06 3.55
N LEU A 33 -1.87 -25.73 3.06
CA LEU A 33 -3.14 -25.83 3.78
C LEU A 33 -2.96 -26.59 5.11
N GLU A 34 -2.22 -27.68 5.10
CA GLU A 34 -1.84 -28.44 6.31
C GLU A 34 -1.05 -27.56 7.28
N PHE A 35 -0.06 -26.79 6.77
CA PHE A 35 0.71 -25.87 7.60
C PHE A 35 -0.18 -24.81 8.26
N VAL A 36 -1.06 -24.16 7.50
CA VAL A 36 -1.97 -23.13 8.02
C VAL A 36 -2.89 -23.71 9.09
N ASP A 37 -3.38 -24.92 8.90
CA ASP A 37 -4.25 -25.60 9.88
C ASP A 37 -3.50 -25.91 11.18
N HIS A 38 -2.36 -26.59 11.08
CA HIS A 38 -1.58 -27.01 12.25
C HIS A 38 -0.88 -25.86 12.98
N HIS A 39 -0.47 -24.80 12.25
CA HIS A 39 0.26 -23.66 12.81
C HIS A 39 -0.59 -22.37 12.87
N ARG A 40 -1.91 -22.50 12.88
CA ARG A 40 -2.83 -21.34 12.96
C ARG A 40 -2.51 -20.43 14.16
N GLY A 41 -2.25 -21.01 15.33
CA GLY A 41 -1.90 -20.27 16.55
C GLY A 41 -0.59 -19.48 16.38
N TRP A 42 0.45 -20.11 15.77
CA TRP A 42 1.70 -19.42 15.46
C TRP A 42 1.47 -18.25 14.50
N LEU A 43 0.71 -18.47 13.42
CA LEU A 43 0.43 -17.40 12.44
C LEU A 43 -0.30 -16.22 13.09
N GLN A 44 -1.32 -16.50 13.90
CA GLN A 44 -2.05 -15.46 14.64
C GLN A 44 -1.15 -14.69 15.60
N ASP A 45 -0.26 -15.38 16.35
CA ASP A 45 0.71 -14.77 17.24
C ASP A 45 1.69 -13.86 16.50
N GLN A 46 2.21 -14.30 15.31
CA GLN A 46 3.09 -13.45 14.51
C GLN A 46 2.37 -12.22 13.97
N LEU A 47 1.12 -12.36 13.54
CA LEU A 47 0.33 -11.21 13.07
C LEU A 47 0.02 -10.22 14.20
N ALA A 48 -0.29 -10.71 15.40
CA ALA A 48 -0.54 -9.85 16.55
C ALA A 48 0.72 -9.12 17.04
N THR A 49 1.87 -9.83 17.12
CA THR A 49 3.10 -9.28 17.72
C THR A 49 3.97 -8.53 16.72
N ARG A 50 4.15 -9.08 15.51
CA ARG A 50 5.04 -8.56 14.46
C ARG A 50 4.29 -7.99 13.25
N GLY A 51 3.00 -8.20 13.17
CA GLY A 51 2.12 -7.70 12.12
C GLY A 51 2.26 -8.43 10.78
N ALA A 52 3.25 -9.31 10.61
CA ALA A 52 3.48 -10.03 9.35
C ALA A 52 4.14 -11.39 9.54
N ALA A 53 3.84 -12.32 8.61
CA ALA A 53 4.52 -13.61 8.47
C ALA A 53 4.71 -13.96 7.00
N LEU A 54 5.93 -14.42 6.64
CA LEU A 54 6.26 -14.96 5.32
C LEU A 54 6.25 -16.48 5.36
N LEU A 55 5.53 -17.08 4.45
CA LEU A 55 5.46 -18.52 4.20
C LEU A 55 6.25 -18.82 2.92
N ARG A 56 7.39 -19.47 3.05
CA ARG A 56 8.37 -19.71 1.98
C ARG A 56 8.52 -21.19 1.66
N GLY A 57 8.77 -21.52 0.38
CA GLY A 57 9.03 -22.90 -0.04
C GLY A 57 7.78 -23.76 -0.22
N PHE A 58 6.58 -23.20 -0.17
CA PHE A 58 5.32 -23.93 -0.38
C PHE A 58 4.90 -24.04 -1.85
N GLY A 59 5.53 -23.32 -2.77
CA GLY A 59 5.41 -23.54 -4.21
C GLY A 59 4.06 -23.15 -4.82
N LEU A 60 3.43 -22.08 -4.35
CA LEU A 60 2.23 -21.53 -5.00
C LEU A 60 2.57 -21.05 -6.41
N ALA A 61 1.85 -21.53 -7.42
CA ALA A 61 2.14 -21.29 -8.83
C ALA A 61 1.00 -20.61 -9.59
N THR A 62 -0.22 -20.62 -9.07
CA THR A 62 -1.40 -20.08 -9.76
C THR A 62 -2.26 -19.20 -8.85
N PRO A 63 -3.01 -18.24 -9.43
CA PRO A 63 -3.97 -17.43 -8.67
C PRO A 63 -5.01 -18.27 -7.92
N ALA A 64 -5.48 -19.38 -8.50
CA ALA A 64 -6.46 -20.25 -7.86
C ALA A 64 -5.88 -20.98 -6.63
N GLN A 65 -4.62 -21.43 -6.69
CA GLN A 65 -3.94 -22.00 -5.51
C GLN A 65 -3.77 -20.93 -4.42
N PHE A 66 -3.42 -19.72 -4.81
CA PHE A 66 -3.32 -18.63 -3.85
C PHE A 66 -4.67 -18.25 -3.24
N GLU A 67 -5.77 -18.24 -4.00
CA GLU A 67 -7.11 -18.02 -3.44
C GLU A 67 -7.45 -19.06 -2.38
N ALA A 68 -7.18 -20.36 -2.67
CA ALA A 68 -7.42 -21.43 -1.70
C ALA A 68 -6.58 -21.26 -0.42
N ALA A 69 -5.30 -20.88 -0.57
CA ALA A 69 -4.43 -20.60 0.58
C ALA A 69 -4.90 -19.39 1.39
N ALA A 70 -5.31 -18.31 0.70
CA ALA A 70 -5.82 -17.11 1.34
C ALA A 70 -7.11 -17.39 2.14
N ARG A 71 -8.02 -18.20 1.59
CA ARG A 71 -9.22 -18.64 2.30
C ARG A 71 -8.93 -19.55 3.51
N ALA A 72 -7.85 -20.31 3.48
CA ALA A 72 -7.43 -21.09 4.64
C ALA A 72 -6.96 -20.18 5.79
N VAL A 73 -6.33 -19.05 5.46
CA VAL A 73 -5.90 -18.03 6.44
C VAL A 73 -7.10 -17.22 6.92
N GLU A 74 -7.89 -16.67 6.00
CA GLU A 74 -9.06 -15.83 6.25
C GLU A 74 -10.22 -16.28 5.34
N PRO A 75 -11.25 -16.95 5.87
CA PRO A 75 -12.34 -17.51 5.07
C PRO A 75 -13.16 -16.46 4.31
N GLU A 76 -13.32 -15.26 4.90
CA GLU A 76 -14.16 -14.20 4.37
C GLU A 76 -13.37 -13.18 3.55
N LEU A 77 -12.91 -13.60 2.37
CA LEU A 77 -12.24 -12.69 1.45
C LEU A 77 -13.23 -11.69 0.86
N LYS A 78 -12.75 -10.46 0.68
CA LYS A 78 -13.49 -9.37 0.02
C LYS A 78 -13.02 -9.21 -1.42
N ASN A 79 -13.93 -8.78 -2.28
CA ASN A 79 -13.64 -8.52 -3.70
C ASN A 79 -13.94 -7.08 -4.14
N GLU A 80 -14.48 -6.26 -3.26
CA GLU A 80 -14.67 -4.85 -3.54
C GLU A 80 -13.35 -4.10 -3.33
N TYR A 81 -12.90 -3.40 -4.37
CA TYR A 81 -11.69 -2.61 -4.35
C TYR A 81 -11.99 -1.14 -4.65
N LEU A 82 -11.92 -0.31 -3.64
CA LEU A 82 -12.10 1.15 -3.75
C LEU A 82 -10.76 1.92 -3.71
N GLY A 83 -9.65 1.22 -3.92
CA GLY A 83 -8.31 1.81 -3.99
C GLY A 83 -8.06 2.58 -5.29
N THR A 84 -6.94 3.31 -5.34
CA THR A 84 -6.58 4.19 -6.46
C THR A 84 -5.70 3.52 -7.52
N SER A 85 -5.11 2.35 -7.22
CA SER A 85 -4.23 1.64 -8.15
C SER A 85 -5.00 0.77 -9.13
N PRO A 86 -4.60 0.71 -10.41
CA PRO A 86 -5.16 -0.26 -11.34
C PRO A 86 -4.78 -1.68 -10.93
N ARG A 87 -5.77 -2.57 -10.91
CA ARG A 87 -5.63 -4.01 -10.62
C ARG A 87 -6.53 -4.81 -11.54
N ASP A 88 -6.05 -5.93 -12.02
CA ASP A 88 -6.83 -6.88 -12.82
C ASP A 88 -7.30 -8.03 -11.93
N ALA A 89 -8.58 -8.40 -12.02
CA ALA A 89 -9.12 -9.56 -11.36
C ALA A 89 -8.64 -10.84 -12.08
N LEU A 90 -7.99 -11.74 -11.34
CA LEU A 90 -7.46 -13.02 -11.85
C LEU A 90 -8.35 -14.19 -11.44
N THR A 91 -9.02 -14.04 -10.30
CA THR A 91 -10.11 -14.88 -9.80
C THR A 91 -11.14 -13.97 -9.12
N PRO A 92 -12.27 -14.48 -8.59
CA PRO A 92 -13.23 -13.63 -7.88
C PRO A 92 -12.65 -12.83 -6.70
N TYR A 93 -11.55 -13.29 -6.06
CA TYR A 93 -10.98 -12.69 -4.86
C TYR A 93 -9.46 -12.45 -4.93
N VAL A 94 -8.84 -12.76 -6.06
CA VAL A 94 -7.40 -12.54 -6.28
C VAL A 94 -7.20 -11.55 -7.41
N PHE A 95 -6.36 -10.56 -7.17
CA PHE A 95 -6.07 -9.48 -8.10
C PHE A 95 -4.57 -9.39 -8.37
N SER A 96 -4.20 -8.79 -9.51
CA SER A 96 -2.82 -8.36 -9.70
C SER A 96 -2.41 -7.35 -8.62
N ALA A 97 -1.18 -7.43 -8.11
CA ALA A 97 -0.75 -6.53 -7.04
C ALA A 97 -0.62 -5.08 -7.54
N SER A 98 -0.18 -4.87 -8.78
CA SER A 98 -0.13 -3.55 -9.42
C SER A 98 0.26 -3.64 -10.90
N GLU A 99 -0.39 -2.83 -11.73
CA GLU A 99 -0.10 -2.65 -13.16
C GLU A 99 0.80 -1.43 -13.46
N LEU A 100 1.36 -0.79 -12.44
CA LEU A 100 2.28 0.32 -12.65
C LEU A 100 3.61 -0.14 -13.28
N PRO A 101 4.28 0.70 -14.10
CA PRO A 101 5.53 0.34 -14.78
C PRO A 101 6.61 -0.19 -13.82
N PRO A 102 7.47 -1.12 -14.26
CA PRO A 102 8.49 -1.75 -13.41
C PRO A 102 9.46 -0.78 -12.73
N TYR A 103 9.74 0.34 -13.36
CA TYR A 103 10.69 1.34 -12.83
C TYR A 103 10.07 2.31 -11.83
N TYR A 104 8.73 2.30 -11.69
CA TYR A 104 8.05 3.20 -10.79
C TYR A 104 7.90 2.55 -9.40
N PRO A 105 8.45 3.14 -8.33
CA PRO A 105 8.26 2.61 -6.99
C PRO A 105 6.83 2.86 -6.52
N ILE A 106 6.28 1.93 -5.74
CA ILE A 106 5.05 2.17 -4.99
C ILE A 106 5.47 2.47 -3.55
N PRO A 107 5.22 3.70 -3.06
CA PRO A 107 5.59 4.07 -1.70
C PRO A 107 4.87 3.22 -0.65
N GLN A 108 5.42 3.13 0.54
CA GLN A 108 4.86 2.43 1.68
C GLN A 108 3.48 2.97 2.06
N HIS A 109 2.48 2.11 2.13
CA HIS A 109 1.11 2.42 2.51
C HIS A 109 0.41 1.21 3.14
N CYS A 110 -0.49 1.47 4.07
CA CYS A 110 -1.51 0.49 4.45
C CYS A 110 -2.68 0.60 3.46
N GLU A 111 -3.28 -0.52 3.09
CA GLU A 111 -4.28 -0.56 2.03
C GLU A 111 -5.57 0.16 2.45
N MET A 112 -6.08 1.02 1.57
CA MET A 112 -7.39 1.68 1.71
C MET A 112 -7.62 2.40 3.05
N THR A 113 -6.59 3.01 3.66
CA THR A 113 -6.71 3.73 4.96
C THR A 113 -7.73 4.87 4.94
N PHE A 114 -8.12 5.33 3.77
CA PHE A 114 -9.11 6.38 3.55
C PHE A 114 -10.56 5.90 3.57
N LEU A 115 -10.79 4.60 3.82
CA LEU A 115 -12.12 4.04 4.00
C LEU A 115 -12.48 3.99 5.51
N LYS A 116 -13.78 3.95 5.78
CA LYS A 116 -14.29 3.72 7.13
C LYS A 116 -13.83 2.37 7.67
N ASP A 117 -14.01 1.32 6.86
CA ASP A 117 -13.71 -0.06 7.17
C ASP A 117 -12.69 -0.64 6.18
N PRO A 118 -11.39 -0.28 6.32
CA PRO A 118 -10.34 -0.82 5.47
C PRO A 118 -10.16 -2.32 5.74
N PRO A 119 -9.60 -3.07 4.77
CA PRO A 119 -9.32 -4.49 4.99
C PRO A 119 -8.39 -4.69 6.19
N ARG A 120 -8.68 -5.72 6.96
CA ARG A 120 -7.87 -6.07 8.14
C ARG A 120 -6.64 -6.87 7.76
N ARG A 121 -6.78 -7.81 6.85
CA ARG A 121 -5.72 -8.69 6.38
C ARG A 121 -5.43 -8.45 4.93
N LEU A 122 -4.16 -8.45 4.58
CA LEU A 122 -3.71 -8.54 3.21
C LEU A 122 -2.80 -9.76 3.07
N MET A 123 -2.93 -10.42 1.95
CA MET A 123 -2.11 -11.55 1.59
C MET A 123 -1.53 -11.30 0.19
N PHE A 124 -0.24 -11.52 0.04
CA PHE A 124 0.43 -11.44 -1.26
C PHE A 124 1.08 -12.78 -1.56
N ALA A 125 1.05 -13.20 -2.83
CA ALA A 125 1.85 -14.33 -3.27
C ALA A 125 2.68 -13.97 -4.50
N CYS A 126 3.91 -14.46 -4.52
CA CYS A 126 4.82 -14.30 -5.65
C CYS A 126 4.75 -15.52 -6.55
N LEU A 127 4.04 -15.41 -7.68
CA LEU A 127 3.97 -16.48 -8.67
C LEU A 127 5.20 -16.50 -9.58
N VAL A 128 5.71 -15.29 -9.92
CA VAL A 128 6.95 -15.12 -10.69
C VAL A 128 7.78 -14.02 -10.04
N ALA A 129 8.92 -14.38 -9.47
CA ALA A 129 9.86 -13.43 -8.89
C ALA A 129 10.64 -12.71 -9.98
N ALA A 130 10.86 -11.40 -9.79
CA ALA A 130 11.68 -10.60 -10.68
C ALA A 130 13.13 -11.09 -10.68
N ARG A 131 13.85 -10.91 -11.80
CA ARG A 131 15.28 -11.24 -11.86
C ARG A 131 16.15 -10.39 -10.91
N ARG A 132 15.73 -9.13 -10.67
CA ARG A 132 16.38 -8.20 -9.74
C ARG A 132 15.36 -7.17 -9.24
N GLY A 133 15.36 -6.89 -7.94
CA GLY A 133 14.43 -5.97 -7.31
C GLY A 133 13.01 -6.54 -7.23
N GLY A 134 12.02 -5.68 -7.14
CA GLY A 134 10.61 -6.06 -7.13
C GLY A 134 10.13 -6.63 -5.82
N GLU A 135 10.86 -6.43 -4.76
CA GLU A 135 10.45 -6.74 -3.40
C GLU A 135 9.11 -6.06 -3.09
N THR A 136 8.33 -6.67 -2.24
CA THR A 136 7.22 -6.01 -1.54
C THR A 136 7.73 -5.67 -0.14
N PRO A 137 8.35 -4.48 0.03
CA PRO A 137 8.90 -4.11 1.32
C PRO A 137 7.80 -3.93 2.34
N LEU A 138 8.08 -4.31 3.59
CA LEU A 138 7.17 -4.24 4.73
C LEU A 138 7.74 -3.28 5.78
N VAL A 139 6.87 -2.50 6.42
CA VAL A 139 7.24 -1.57 7.49
C VAL A 139 6.19 -1.60 8.60
N ASP A 140 6.63 -1.77 9.84
CA ASP A 140 5.75 -1.64 11.00
C ASP A 140 5.45 -0.17 11.28
N MET A 141 4.24 0.24 10.99
CA MET A 141 3.79 1.63 11.12
C MET A 141 3.54 2.05 12.57
N ARG A 142 3.52 1.11 13.53
CA ARG A 142 3.53 1.38 14.97
C ARG A 142 4.92 1.91 15.36
N ARG A 143 5.98 1.26 14.83
CA ARG A 143 7.37 1.70 15.02
C ARG A 143 7.63 3.05 14.37
N VAL A 144 7.09 3.25 13.16
CA VAL A 144 7.16 4.57 12.50
C VAL A 144 6.52 5.63 13.39
N ALA A 145 5.31 5.40 13.91
CA ALA A 145 4.61 6.34 14.78
C ALA A 145 5.39 6.64 16.07
N ALA A 146 6.07 5.64 16.64
CA ALA A 146 6.88 5.79 17.86
C ALA A 146 8.18 6.58 17.61
N ASP A 147 8.83 6.37 16.46
CA ASP A 147 10.14 6.91 16.11
C ASP A 147 10.10 8.26 15.37
N LEU A 148 8.90 8.79 15.08
CA LEU A 148 8.78 10.15 14.58
C LEU A 148 9.28 11.15 15.62
N ASP A 149 10.03 12.17 15.17
CA ASP A 149 10.36 13.32 16.00
C ASP A 149 9.09 13.86 16.66
N PRO A 150 9.06 14.08 17.99
CA PRO A 150 7.85 14.50 18.70
C PRO A 150 7.25 15.81 18.18
N ALA A 151 8.07 16.75 17.71
CA ALA A 151 7.57 18.01 17.14
C ALA A 151 6.94 17.79 15.77
N VAL A 152 7.51 16.90 14.91
CA VAL A 152 6.91 16.51 13.63
C VAL A 152 5.60 15.78 13.86
N ARG A 153 5.61 14.76 14.73
CA ARG A 153 4.40 14.02 15.11
C ARG A 153 3.30 14.95 15.62
N GLY A 154 3.62 15.84 16.54
CA GLY A 154 2.66 16.79 17.10
C GLY A 154 2.07 17.76 16.06
N ARG A 155 2.82 18.14 15.01
CA ARG A 155 2.24 18.95 13.91
C ARG A 155 1.19 18.16 13.12
N PHE A 156 1.46 16.91 12.82
CA PHE A 156 0.50 16.04 12.13
C PHE A 156 -0.73 15.72 12.98
N GLU A 157 -0.55 15.44 14.27
CA GLU A 157 -1.68 15.17 15.19
C GLU A 157 -2.60 16.39 15.32
N ARG A 158 -2.07 17.60 15.45
CA ARG A 158 -2.89 18.82 15.51
C ARG A 158 -3.50 19.18 14.17
N GLY A 159 -2.73 19.06 13.08
CA GLY A 159 -3.18 19.46 11.74
C GLY A 159 -4.13 18.47 11.09
N GLY A 160 -4.07 17.19 11.47
CA GLY A 160 -4.76 16.11 10.75
C GLY A 160 -4.33 16.03 9.29
N ILE A 161 -5.03 15.20 8.51
CA ILE A 161 -4.76 14.98 7.08
C ILE A 161 -6.04 15.19 6.28
N ARG A 162 -5.97 16.06 5.27
CA ARG A 162 -7.01 16.29 4.28
C ARG A 162 -6.53 15.74 2.94
N ILE A 163 -7.24 14.75 2.38
CA ILE A 163 -6.92 14.11 1.12
C ILE A 163 -7.84 14.65 0.03
N ILE A 164 -7.26 15.16 -1.04
CA ILE A 164 -7.93 15.72 -2.21
C ILE A 164 -7.75 14.77 -3.37
N ARG A 165 -8.86 14.36 -3.99
CA ARG A 165 -8.91 13.48 -5.16
C ARG A 165 -9.80 14.10 -6.22
N ASN A 166 -9.24 14.38 -7.40
CA ASN A 166 -9.95 14.90 -8.56
C ASN A 166 -9.94 13.86 -9.67
N TYR A 167 -11.06 13.20 -9.87
CA TYR A 167 -11.23 12.17 -10.89
C TYR A 167 -11.74 12.77 -12.21
N GLY A 168 -11.27 12.23 -13.33
CA GLY A 168 -11.87 12.47 -14.64
C GLY A 168 -13.24 11.84 -14.77
N GLY A 169 -14.06 12.37 -15.68
CA GLY A 169 -15.37 11.81 -16.02
C GLY A 169 -15.32 10.79 -17.18
N PRO A 170 -16.46 10.10 -17.45
CA PRO A 170 -16.57 9.10 -18.52
C PRO A 170 -16.22 9.62 -19.90
N SER A 171 -16.45 10.89 -20.19
CA SER A 171 -16.17 11.52 -21.48
C SER A 171 -14.68 11.62 -21.83
N GLY A 172 -13.79 11.30 -20.90
CA GLY A 172 -12.34 11.38 -21.11
C GLY A 172 -11.80 12.80 -21.33
N ALA A 173 -12.64 13.83 -21.22
CA ALA A 173 -12.25 15.24 -21.30
C ALA A 173 -11.51 15.67 -20.04
N GLY A 174 -10.35 15.08 -19.76
CA GLY A 174 -9.50 15.36 -18.64
C GLY A 174 -8.30 16.23 -19.03
N ARG A 175 -7.80 17.06 -18.11
CA ARG A 175 -6.49 17.66 -18.23
C ARG A 175 -5.45 16.55 -18.34
N PHE A 176 -4.51 16.68 -19.25
CA PHE A 176 -3.34 15.80 -19.28
C PHE A 176 -2.59 15.94 -17.94
N ASP A 177 -2.59 14.88 -17.15
CA ASP A 177 -1.84 14.80 -15.91
C ASP A 177 -1.03 13.49 -15.90
N LEU A 178 0.28 13.60 -15.69
CA LEU A 178 1.19 12.46 -15.60
C LEU A 178 0.85 11.50 -14.44
N TRP A 179 0.11 11.97 -13.44
CA TRP A 179 -0.37 11.21 -12.28
C TRP A 179 -1.89 11.11 -12.28
N GLN A 180 -2.48 10.86 -13.47
CA GLN A 180 -3.92 10.77 -13.61
C GLN A 180 -4.48 9.59 -12.82
N LEU A 181 -5.45 9.86 -11.97
CA LEU A 181 -6.25 8.80 -11.35
C LEU A 181 -7.12 8.11 -12.39
N LYS A 182 -7.53 6.87 -12.12
CA LYS A 182 -8.62 6.24 -12.87
C LYS A 182 -9.84 7.16 -12.87
N ARG A 183 -10.66 7.08 -13.91
CA ARG A 183 -11.92 7.82 -13.95
C ARG A 183 -12.84 7.33 -12.82
N TRP A 184 -13.73 8.20 -12.35
CA TRP A 184 -14.63 7.82 -11.28
C TRP A 184 -15.58 6.69 -11.67
N ASP A 185 -16.02 6.61 -12.94
CA ASP A 185 -16.87 5.54 -13.43
C ASP A 185 -16.18 4.15 -13.39
N GLU A 186 -14.87 4.12 -13.62
CA GLU A 186 -14.06 2.90 -13.48
C GLU A 186 -13.86 2.50 -12.02
N ILE A 187 -13.68 3.47 -11.11
CA ILE A 187 -13.49 3.20 -9.67
C ILE A 187 -14.78 2.73 -9.02
N PHE A 188 -15.87 3.44 -9.27
CA PHE A 188 -17.16 3.12 -8.65
C PHE A 188 -17.95 2.07 -9.44
N GLN A 189 -17.45 1.63 -10.62
CA GLN A 189 -18.09 0.65 -11.51
C GLN A 189 -19.54 1.00 -11.85
N THR A 190 -19.78 2.29 -12.12
CA THR A 190 -21.10 2.83 -12.47
C THR A 190 -20.94 4.17 -13.18
N THR A 191 -21.87 4.51 -14.05
CA THR A 191 -21.99 5.86 -14.64
C THR A 191 -23.09 6.70 -13.99
N ASP A 192 -23.76 6.15 -12.98
CA ASP A 192 -24.82 6.84 -12.24
C ASP A 192 -24.23 7.62 -11.06
N ARG A 193 -24.35 8.95 -11.11
CA ARG A 193 -23.87 9.84 -10.05
C ARG A 193 -24.54 9.58 -8.70
N ALA A 194 -25.85 9.25 -8.68
CA ALA A 194 -26.56 9.00 -7.45
C ALA A 194 -26.02 7.75 -6.72
N VAL A 195 -25.61 6.72 -7.48
CA VAL A 195 -24.95 5.53 -6.93
C VAL A 195 -23.59 5.89 -6.34
N VAL A 196 -22.81 6.76 -6.99
CA VAL A 196 -21.51 7.24 -6.47
C VAL A 196 -21.71 8.02 -5.17
N GLU A 197 -22.67 8.95 -5.16
CA GLU A 197 -23.01 9.75 -3.96
C GLU A 197 -23.44 8.85 -2.79
N ALA A 198 -24.28 7.85 -3.04
CA ALA A 198 -24.71 6.89 -2.03
C ALA A 198 -23.53 6.06 -1.49
N LYS A 199 -22.62 5.56 -2.37
CA LYS A 199 -21.44 4.83 -1.95
C LYS A 199 -20.50 5.72 -1.12
N CYS A 200 -20.29 6.99 -1.51
CA CYS A 200 -19.48 7.93 -0.74
C CYS A 200 -20.11 8.25 0.62
N ALA A 201 -21.44 8.47 0.67
CA ALA A 201 -22.15 8.73 1.92
C ALA A 201 -22.06 7.54 2.90
N ALA A 202 -22.16 6.30 2.39
CA ALA A 202 -22.03 5.09 3.20
C ALA A 202 -20.66 4.96 3.88
N GLN A 203 -19.58 5.49 3.27
CA GLN A 203 -18.25 5.50 3.87
C GLN A 203 -18.12 6.50 5.02
N GLY A 204 -18.88 7.59 5.02
CA GLY A 204 -18.87 8.59 6.10
C GLY A 204 -17.56 9.33 6.34
N VAL A 205 -16.56 9.18 5.44
CA VAL A 205 -15.23 9.78 5.57
C VAL A 205 -15.03 10.97 4.63
N PHE A 206 -15.93 11.16 3.68
CA PHE A 206 -15.87 12.25 2.72
C PHE A 206 -16.54 13.51 3.30
N THR A 207 -15.78 14.58 3.42
CA THR A 207 -16.26 15.87 3.92
C THR A 207 -16.77 16.78 2.80
N ASP A 208 -16.35 16.51 1.56
CA ASP A 208 -16.81 17.25 0.37
C ASP A 208 -16.88 16.33 -0.85
N LEU A 209 -17.99 16.40 -1.58
CA LEU A 209 -18.21 15.75 -2.87
C LEU A 209 -18.78 16.80 -3.82
N ARG A 210 -18.07 17.06 -4.92
CA ARG A 210 -18.50 18.05 -5.92
C ARG A 210 -18.33 17.54 -7.33
N TRP A 211 -19.39 17.71 -8.12
CA TRP A 211 -19.35 17.51 -9.55
C TRP A 211 -18.92 18.79 -10.26
N GLY A 212 -17.97 18.68 -11.17
CA GLY A 212 -17.43 19.79 -11.94
C GLY A 212 -17.67 19.66 -13.44
N PRO A 213 -17.21 20.65 -14.23
CA PRO A 213 -17.33 20.62 -15.69
C PRO A 213 -16.70 19.36 -16.29
N GLY A 214 -17.34 18.79 -17.34
CA GLY A 214 -16.88 17.56 -18.01
C GLY A 214 -17.00 16.31 -17.15
N ASP A 215 -18.02 16.24 -16.30
CA ASP A 215 -18.30 15.14 -15.40
C ASP A 215 -17.16 14.82 -14.41
N ARG A 216 -16.31 15.78 -14.08
CA ARG A 216 -15.26 15.56 -13.09
C ARG A 216 -15.86 15.44 -11.69
N LEU A 217 -15.28 14.54 -10.89
CA LEU A 217 -15.65 14.36 -9.50
C LEU A 217 -14.49 14.76 -8.58
N ARG A 218 -14.74 15.72 -7.67
CA ARG A 218 -13.85 16.03 -6.55
C ARG A 218 -14.35 15.34 -5.31
N LEU A 219 -13.47 14.59 -4.66
CA LEU A 219 -13.70 14.01 -3.34
C LEU A 219 -12.65 14.53 -2.36
N ILE A 220 -13.09 15.02 -1.22
CA ILE A 220 -12.23 15.39 -0.10
C ILE A 220 -12.59 14.52 1.09
N SER A 221 -11.58 13.97 1.73
CA SER A 221 -11.74 13.21 2.98
C SER A 221 -10.75 13.71 4.02
N GLU A 222 -11.17 13.67 5.30
CA GLU A 222 -10.34 14.08 6.42
C GLU A 222 -10.09 12.91 7.35
N HIS A 223 -8.85 12.82 7.82
CA HIS A 223 -8.38 11.71 8.63
C HIS A 223 -7.50 12.22 9.78
N GLU A 224 -7.43 11.45 10.85
CA GLU A 224 -6.38 11.60 11.84
C GLU A 224 -5.03 11.18 11.23
N ALA A 225 -3.94 11.76 11.74
CA ALA A 225 -2.59 11.35 11.32
C ALA A 225 -2.25 9.96 11.85
N LEU A 226 -2.68 9.68 13.07
CA LEU A 226 -2.50 8.39 13.74
C LEU A 226 -3.86 7.76 14.01
N ARG A 227 -3.89 6.43 14.02
CA ARG A 227 -5.05 5.63 14.41
C ARG A 227 -4.63 4.64 15.48
N ALA A 228 -5.49 4.35 16.45
CA ALA A 228 -5.27 3.25 17.37
C ALA A 228 -5.46 1.92 16.63
N HIS A 229 -4.53 0.99 16.79
CA HIS A 229 -4.68 -0.37 16.31
C HIS A 229 -5.90 -1.03 16.98
N PRO A 230 -6.83 -1.65 16.22
CA PRO A 230 -8.11 -2.09 16.78
C PRO A 230 -8.00 -3.16 17.86
N GLU A 231 -6.92 -3.95 17.88
CA GLU A 231 -6.73 -5.01 18.88
C GLU A 231 -5.75 -4.62 19.99
N THR A 232 -4.61 -3.96 19.64
CA THR A 232 -3.56 -3.66 20.62
C THR A 232 -3.70 -2.28 21.25
N GLY A 233 -4.47 -1.38 20.64
CA GLY A 233 -4.59 0.02 21.05
C GLY A 233 -3.35 0.88 20.78
N GLU A 234 -2.28 0.30 20.22
CA GLU A 234 -1.07 1.03 19.87
C GLU A 234 -1.33 2.09 18.82
N ALA A 235 -0.65 3.24 18.90
CA ALA A 235 -0.73 4.27 17.89
C ALA A 235 -0.01 3.82 16.60
N VAL A 236 -0.69 3.96 15.47
CA VAL A 236 -0.20 3.57 14.16
C VAL A 236 -0.23 4.77 13.21
N TRP A 237 0.81 4.96 12.41
CA TRP A 237 0.76 5.87 11.28
C TRP A 237 -0.13 5.26 10.19
N PHE A 238 -1.41 5.68 10.15
CA PHE A 238 -2.43 5.03 9.33
C PHE A 238 -3.15 6.03 8.42
N ASN A 239 -2.40 6.61 7.50
CA ASN A 239 -2.90 7.54 6.47
C ASN A 239 -2.01 7.50 5.22
N HIS A 240 -2.40 8.22 4.15
CA HIS A 240 -1.69 8.22 2.88
C HIS A 240 -0.90 9.50 2.59
N SER A 241 -0.62 10.36 3.58
CA SER A 241 0.05 11.65 3.31
C SER A 241 1.40 11.50 2.63
N GLN A 242 2.21 10.51 3.02
CA GLN A 242 3.52 10.22 2.42
C GLN A 242 3.41 9.74 0.96
N VAL A 243 2.25 9.21 0.56
CA VAL A 243 1.99 8.66 -0.80
C VAL A 243 1.28 9.67 -1.68
N PHE A 244 0.27 10.35 -1.16
CA PHE A 244 -0.63 11.19 -1.94
C PHE A 244 -0.17 12.64 -2.07
N HIS A 245 0.74 13.10 -1.22
CA HIS A 245 1.33 14.41 -1.37
C HIS A 245 2.18 14.50 -2.64
N LEU A 246 2.13 15.64 -3.34
CA LEU A 246 2.87 15.86 -4.59
C LEU A 246 4.37 15.55 -4.49
N SER A 247 4.98 15.70 -3.32
CA SER A 247 6.40 15.37 -3.12
C SER A 247 6.68 13.86 -3.00
N ALA A 248 5.68 12.99 -3.10
CA ALA A 248 5.88 11.54 -2.94
C ALA A 248 6.84 10.98 -4.00
N ALA A 249 6.56 11.22 -5.27
CA ALA A 249 7.38 10.70 -6.36
C ALA A 249 8.86 11.15 -6.28
N PRO A 250 9.20 12.44 -6.18
CA PRO A 250 10.61 12.83 -6.05
C PRO A 250 11.24 12.35 -4.74
N GLY A 251 10.50 12.27 -3.63
CA GLY A 251 11.01 11.78 -2.36
C GLY A 251 11.38 10.30 -2.40
N GLU A 252 10.54 9.46 -3.00
CA GLU A 252 10.81 8.04 -3.16
C GLU A 252 11.93 7.78 -4.18
N LEU A 253 11.90 8.43 -5.34
CA LEU A 253 12.94 8.26 -6.37
C LEU A 253 14.32 8.68 -5.89
N ARG A 254 14.41 9.69 -5.01
CA ARG A 254 15.67 10.07 -4.32
C ARG A 254 16.22 8.91 -3.50
N ARG A 255 15.36 8.25 -2.72
CA ARG A 255 15.76 7.13 -1.86
C ARG A 255 16.09 5.87 -2.66
N ILE A 256 15.35 5.61 -3.73
CA ILE A 256 15.69 4.54 -4.69
C ILE A 256 17.06 4.79 -5.31
N TYR A 257 17.35 6.02 -5.76
CA TYR A 257 18.69 6.35 -6.28
C TYR A 257 19.78 6.15 -5.21
N ALA A 258 19.55 6.62 -3.98
CA ALA A 258 20.51 6.44 -2.89
C ALA A 258 20.77 4.95 -2.58
N ARG A 259 19.75 4.08 -2.72
CA ARG A 259 19.86 2.63 -2.51
C ARG A 259 20.56 1.91 -3.67
N THR A 260 20.27 2.30 -4.92
CA THR A 260 20.67 1.51 -6.10
C THR A 260 21.85 2.07 -6.87
N GLY A 261 22.10 3.40 -6.79
CA GLY A 261 23.08 4.11 -7.61
C GLY A 261 22.70 4.19 -9.11
N GLU A 262 21.52 3.74 -9.51
CA GLU A 262 21.13 3.65 -10.92
C GLU A 262 20.89 5.04 -11.53
N LEU A 263 21.57 5.35 -12.65
CA LEU A 263 21.43 6.63 -13.37
C LEU A 263 19.99 6.88 -13.85
N ARG A 264 19.25 5.80 -14.15
CA ARG A 264 17.82 5.91 -14.48
C ARG A 264 17.02 6.49 -13.33
N SER A 265 17.24 6.02 -12.11
CA SER A 265 16.58 6.51 -10.91
C SER A 265 16.95 7.97 -10.63
N LEU A 266 18.18 8.38 -10.89
CA LEU A 266 18.62 9.79 -10.84
C LEU A 266 17.84 10.64 -11.85
N ALA A 267 17.77 10.20 -13.10
CA ALA A 267 17.06 10.93 -14.16
C ALA A 267 15.56 11.08 -13.83
N LEU A 268 14.92 10.01 -13.40
CA LEU A 268 13.52 10.01 -12.97
C LEU A 268 13.29 10.93 -11.77
N TRP A 269 14.19 10.91 -10.78
CA TRP A 269 14.11 11.81 -9.63
C TRP A 269 14.18 13.28 -10.06
N ARG A 270 15.15 13.66 -10.90
CA ARG A 270 15.28 15.05 -11.39
C ARG A 270 14.08 15.49 -12.22
N PHE A 271 13.58 14.60 -13.07
CA PHE A 271 12.35 14.84 -13.82
C PHE A 271 11.15 15.06 -12.88
N ALA A 272 10.95 14.20 -11.89
CA ALA A 272 9.88 14.32 -10.93
C ALA A 272 9.95 15.63 -10.12
N GLN A 273 11.16 16.06 -9.71
CA GLN A 273 11.36 17.35 -9.05
C GLN A 273 10.90 18.52 -9.94
N ALA A 274 11.33 18.54 -11.20
CA ALA A 274 10.97 19.59 -12.15
C ALA A 274 9.44 19.58 -12.42
N ALA A 275 8.85 18.40 -12.60
CA ALA A 275 7.41 18.25 -12.82
C ALA A 275 6.58 18.75 -11.63
N VAL A 276 6.97 18.42 -10.40
CA VAL A 276 6.30 18.90 -9.19
C VAL A 276 6.43 20.42 -9.04
N ALA A 277 7.60 20.98 -9.32
CA ALA A 277 7.82 22.43 -9.30
C ALA A 277 6.92 23.16 -10.32
N ALA A 278 6.79 22.59 -11.52
CA ALA A 278 5.91 23.13 -12.55
C ALA A 278 4.42 23.02 -12.11
N LYS A 279 4.00 21.86 -11.61
CA LYS A 279 2.62 21.66 -11.12
C LYS A 279 2.22 22.66 -10.04
N ARG A 280 3.09 22.90 -9.06
CA ARG A 280 2.84 23.88 -7.99
C ARG A 280 2.69 25.33 -8.50
N ARG A 281 3.31 25.66 -9.63
CA ARG A 281 3.18 26.99 -10.26
C ARG A 281 1.94 27.12 -11.11
N LEU A 282 1.47 26.02 -11.70
CA LEU A 282 0.39 26.02 -12.70
C LEU A 282 -0.99 25.72 -12.12
N ALA A 283 -1.07 25.08 -10.95
CA ALA A 283 -2.33 24.68 -10.35
C ALA A 283 -2.27 24.76 -8.81
N ALA A 284 -3.37 25.22 -8.22
CA ALA A 284 -3.55 25.19 -6.78
C ALA A 284 -3.57 23.72 -6.26
N SER A 285 -3.29 23.55 -4.98
CA SER A 285 -3.29 22.23 -4.34
C SER A 285 -4.62 21.49 -4.50
N GLU A 286 -5.73 22.19 -4.42
CA GLU A 286 -7.07 21.64 -4.60
C GLU A 286 -7.39 21.17 -6.02
N ASP A 287 -6.66 21.65 -7.02
CA ASP A 287 -6.85 21.30 -8.43
C ASP A 287 -5.92 20.18 -8.91
N GLN A 288 -5.05 19.67 -8.04
CA GLN A 288 -4.21 18.50 -8.35
C GLN A 288 -5.06 17.25 -8.43
N ALA A 289 -4.69 16.29 -9.30
CA ALA A 289 -5.41 15.02 -9.41
C ALA A 289 -5.45 14.29 -8.06
N LEU A 290 -4.31 14.31 -7.36
CA LEU A 290 -4.13 13.71 -6.05
C LEU A 290 -3.19 14.57 -5.23
N HIS A 291 -3.63 14.99 -4.03
CA HIS A 291 -2.81 15.76 -3.11
C HIS A 291 -3.31 15.61 -1.67
N CYS A 292 -2.50 16.02 -0.70
CA CYS A 292 -2.92 16.12 0.69
C CYS A 292 -2.32 17.37 1.37
N THR A 293 -3.10 17.90 2.30
CA THR A 293 -2.76 19.05 3.14
C THR A 293 -3.10 18.72 4.60
N HIS A 294 -2.86 19.65 5.51
CA HIS A 294 -3.55 19.65 6.80
C HIS A 294 -5.05 19.93 6.61
N ARG A 295 -5.89 19.64 7.63
CA ARG A 295 -7.35 19.83 7.56
C ARG A 295 -7.76 21.26 7.25
N ASP A 296 -7.03 22.23 7.77
CA ASP A 296 -7.26 23.66 7.54
C ASP A 296 -6.85 24.12 6.13
N GLY A 297 -6.33 23.23 5.30
CA GLY A 297 -5.85 23.49 3.95
C GLY A 297 -4.39 23.98 3.89
N GLN A 298 -3.70 24.13 5.03
CA GLN A 298 -2.28 24.47 5.02
C GLN A 298 -1.46 23.32 4.45
N GLU A 299 -0.45 23.66 3.64
CA GLU A 299 0.50 22.69 3.08
C GLU A 299 1.29 21.99 4.20
N ILE A 300 1.43 20.69 4.09
CA ILE A 300 2.31 19.93 4.99
C ILE A 300 3.76 20.32 4.66
N ALA A 301 4.53 20.67 5.67
CA ALA A 301 5.91 21.08 5.49
C ALA A 301 6.72 19.97 4.79
N ALA A 302 7.47 20.35 3.75
CA ALA A 302 8.27 19.38 2.99
C ALA A 302 9.28 18.64 3.88
N ALA A 303 9.86 19.32 4.88
CA ALA A 303 10.78 18.72 5.83
C ALA A 303 10.12 17.63 6.69
N ASP A 304 8.85 17.82 7.08
CA ASP A 304 8.12 16.84 7.88
C ASP A 304 7.83 15.56 7.08
N LEU A 305 7.45 15.71 5.81
CA LEU A 305 7.25 14.56 4.91
C LEU A 305 8.56 13.83 4.58
N GLU A 306 9.67 14.57 4.45
CA GLU A 306 10.97 13.94 4.25
C GLU A 306 11.42 13.19 5.51
N HIS A 307 11.25 13.78 6.70
CA HIS A 307 11.52 13.09 7.97
C HIS A 307 10.68 11.80 8.10
N LEU A 308 9.36 11.89 7.84
CA LEU A 308 8.49 10.73 7.86
C LEU A 308 8.98 9.61 6.93
N ARG A 309 9.34 9.97 5.67
CA ARG A 309 9.85 8.97 4.72
C ARG A 309 11.20 8.39 5.15
N ASP A 310 12.07 9.18 5.78
CA ASP A 310 13.35 8.69 6.31
C ASP A 310 13.13 7.70 7.45
N VAL A 311 12.15 7.96 8.34
CA VAL A 311 11.74 6.99 9.38
C VAL A 311 11.19 5.71 8.75
N ILE A 312 10.26 5.82 7.79
CA ILE A 312 9.71 4.66 7.05
C ILE A 312 10.82 3.82 6.43
N TRP A 313 11.76 4.43 5.72
CA TRP A 313 12.84 3.71 5.05
C TRP A 313 13.83 3.05 6.02
N ARG A 314 14.01 3.59 7.22
CA ARG A 314 14.84 3.00 8.29
C ARG A 314 14.23 1.70 8.85
N HIS A 315 12.90 1.64 8.95
CA HIS A 315 12.17 0.46 9.43
C HIS A 315 11.86 -0.57 8.33
N MET A 316 12.25 -0.31 7.08
CA MET A 316 11.87 -1.12 5.93
C MET A 316 12.61 -2.46 5.89
N ILE A 317 11.83 -3.55 5.81
CA ILE A 317 12.31 -4.90 5.50
C ILE A 317 11.99 -5.17 4.04
N ALA A 318 13.01 -5.36 3.21
CA ALA A 318 12.87 -5.55 1.76
C ALA A 318 13.64 -6.79 1.33
N GLU A 319 12.98 -7.94 1.46
CA GLU A 319 13.54 -9.24 1.10
C GLU A 319 13.14 -9.65 -0.31
N PRO A 320 14.06 -10.20 -1.09
CA PRO A 320 13.75 -10.71 -2.41
C PRO A 320 12.70 -11.83 -2.36
N TRP A 321 11.72 -11.72 -3.26
CA TRP A 321 10.74 -12.76 -3.46
C TRP A 321 11.38 -14.04 -4.02
N GLN A 322 10.87 -15.18 -3.60
CA GLN A 322 11.06 -16.46 -4.28
C GLN A 322 9.72 -16.91 -4.88
N ASN A 323 9.79 -17.67 -5.98
CA ASN A 323 8.57 -18.22 -6.58
C ASN A 323 7.83 -19.10 -5.57
N GLY A 324 6.55 -18.86 -5.41
CA GLY A 324 5.69 -19.59 -4.48
C GLY A 324 5.68 -19.05 -3.04
N ASP A 325 6.41 -17.97 -2.73
CA ASP A 325 6.31 -17.27 -1.45
C ASP A 325 4.91 -16.69 -1.25
N MET A 326 4.41 -16.73 -0.02
CA MET A 326 3.19 -16.03 0.41
C MET A 326 3.50 -15.22 1.67
N VAL A 327 3.08 -13.95 1.71
CA VAL A 327 3.12 -13.13 2.92
C VAL A 327 1.72 -12.78 3.36
N VAL A 328 1.50 -12.87 4.67
CA VAL A 328 0.26 -12.43 5.34
C VAL A 328 0.61 -11.24 6.22
N ILE A 329 -0.16 -10.17 6.12
CA ILE A 329 0.07 -8.95 6.93
C ILE A 329 -1.21 -8.49 7.61
N ASP A 330 -1.05 -7.94 8.80
CA ASP A 330 -2.03 -7.11 9.46
C ASP A 330 -1.97 -5.71 8.86
N ASN A 331 -2.97 -5.34 8.08
CA ASN A 331 -3.00 -4.06 7.38
C ASN A 331 -3.08 -2.86 8.33
N PHE A 332 -3.55 -3.04 9.56
CA PHE A 332 -3.57 -1.97 10.56
C PHE A 332 -2.20 -1.71 11.19
N ALA A 333 -1.27 -2.64 11.09
CA ALA A 333 0.08 -2.50 11.63
C ALA A 333 1.13 -2.32 10.53
N ILE A 334 1.03 -3.07 9.44
CA ILE A 334 2.08 -3.20 8.43
C ILE A 334 1.70 -2.51 7.13
N SER A 335 2.52 -1.56 6.72
CA SER A 335 2.48 -1.02 5.37
C SER A 335 3.26 -1.90 4.41
N HIS A 336 2.92 -1.78 3.13
CA HIS A 336 3.58 -2.45 2.04
C HIS A 336 3.82 -1.47 0.88
N GLY A 337 4.68 -1.87 -0.04
CA GLY A 337 4.99 -1.09 -1.23
C GLY A 337 5.54 -1.98 -2.35
N ARG A 338 6.20 -1.38 -3.33
CA ARG A 338 6.93 -2.11 -4.37
C ARG A 338 8.20 -1.37 -4.75
N LEU A 339 9.34 -2.04 -4.66
CA LEU A 339 10.58 -1.51 -5.21
C LEU A 339 10.63 -1.71 -6.73
N PRO A 340 11.37 -0.86 -7.47
CA PRO A 340 11.61 -1.05 -8.90
C PRO A 340 12.24 -2.41 -9.20
N TYR A 341 12.00 -2.93 -10.41
CA TYR A 341 12.47 -4.27 -10.77
C TYR A 341 12.83 -4.42 -12.25
N HIS A 342 13.50 -5.52 -12.55
CA HIS A 342 13.88 -5.94 -13.89
C HIS A 342 13.43 -7.36 -14.19
N GLY A 343 12.90 -7.57 -15.38
CA GLY A 343 12.39 -8.85 -15.85
C GLY A 343 10.90 -9.06 -15.58
N PRO A 344 10.36 -10.24 -15.93
CA PRO A 344 8.99 -10.58 -15.61
C PRO A 344 8.79 -10.64 -14.09
N ARG A 345 7.61 -10.24 -13.63
CA ARG A 345 7.20 -10.30 -12.21
C ARG A 345 5.70 -10.50 -12.15
N GLN A 346 5.26 -11.48 -11.38
CA GLN A 346 3.84 -11.67 -11.09
C GLN A 346 3.65 -11.86 -9.58
N VAL A 347 3.15 -10.82 -8.95
CA VAL A 347 2.71 -10.87 -7.55
C VAL A 347 1.22 -10.60 -7.54
N VAL A 348 0.50 -11.39 -6.79
CA VAL A 348 -0.95 -11.34 -6.66
C VAL A 348 -1.34 -10.99 -5.23
N VAL A 349 -2.55 -10.46 -5.03
CA VAL A 349 -3.04 -9.99 -3.75
C VAL A 349 -4.48 -10.42 -3.51
N ALA A 350 -4.79 -10.73 -2.26
CA ALA A 350 -6.13 -10.92 -1.72
C ALA A 350 -6.25 -10.17 -0.39
N TRP A 351 -7.50 -9.82 0.02
CA TRP A 351 -7.75 -9.13 1.28
C TRP A 351 -9.04 -9.60 1.95
N ALA A 352 -9.10 -9.40 3.29
CA ALA A 352 -10.24 -9.72 4.15
C ALA A 352 -10.53 -8.59 5.16
#